data_26af2cdce81d9f05a8e9dd8944889c37
#
_entry.id   26af2cdce81d9f05a8e9dd8944889c37
#
_cell.length_a   1.000
_cell.length_b   1.000
_cell.length_c   1.000
_cell.angle_alpha   90.00
_cell.angle_beta   90.00
_cell.angle_gamma   90.00
#
_symmetry.space_group_name_H-M   'P 1'
#
loop_
_entity.id
_entity.type
_entity.pdbx_description
1 polymer ?
#
loop_
_entity_poly.entity_id
_entity_poly.type
_entity_poly.pdbx_seq_one_letter_code
_entity_poly.pdbx_strand_id
1 'polypeptide(L)'
;HIGLPLVSAQSSNDPIVIFKDWLKSIIVVAPYPKQFLDISKTESSKLNKDGSNIMDFSRWLLSSNPSLYVPIFNYLKSKMPDLETFKFDNIGRDDRSLFFEFGVKSNKKIFDFKQLSDGEQIFFLAATILATQKNNSNLLCLWDEPDNFIGLREMDNFIIEFRKAFEDTNSQLLITSHNERAVNRFSNHNIFILSRSSHLSSTKVKVLKDIKYLSSTVVEAFENDELEF
;
A
#
# COMPACT_ATOMS: atom_id res chain seq x y z
N HIS A 1 14.04 -1.45 -25.77
CA HIS A 1 12.94 -0.45 -25.82
C HIS A 1 11.62 -1.17 -25.96
N ILE A 2 10.69 -0.93 -25.03
CA ILE A 2 9.33 -1.44 -25.10
C ILE A 2 8.56 -0.48 -26.03
N GLY A 3 8.15 -0.97 -27.21
CA GLY A 3 7.42 -0.17 -28.21
C GLY A 3 5.97 0.21 -27.84
N LEU A 4 5.46 -0.30 -26.70
CA LEU A 4 4.08 -0.09 -26.26
C LEU A 4 3.63 1.38 -26.18
N PRO A 5 4.44 2.34 -25.72
CA PRO A 5 4.06 3.76 -25.74
C PRO A 5 3.83 4.33 -27.14
N LEU A 6 4.48 3.74 -28.17
CA LEU A 6 4.44 4.23 -29.56
C LEU A 6 3.24 3.68 -30.35
N VAL A 7 2.54 2.67 -29.80
CA VAL A 7 1.37 2.10 -30.46
C VAL A 7 0.20 3.05 -30.29
N SER A 8 -0.30 3.62 -31.39
CA SER A 8 -1.51 4.44 -31.41
C SER A 8 -2.74 3.54 -31.48
N ALA A 9 -3.72 3.81 -30.65
CA ALA A 9 -4.99 3.10 -30.65
C ALA A 9 -6.02 3.82 -31.54
N GLN A 10 -6.91 3.04 -32.15
CA GLN A 10 -7.94 3.58 -33.03
C GLN A 10 -9.22 4.01 -32.29
N SER A 11 -9.43 3.49 -31.07
CA SER A 11 -10.60 3.82 -30.24
C SER A 11 -10.31 3.63 -28.75
N SER A 12 -11.17 4.18 -27.88
CA SER A 12 -11.09 3.98 -26.42
C SER A 12 -11.32 2.52 -25.98
N ASN A 13 -11.98 1.73 -26.81
CA ASN A 13 -12.27 0.31 -26.56
C ASN A 13 -11.19 -0.63 -27.13
N ASP A 14 -10.13 -0.08 -27.69
CA ASP A 14 -9.00 -0.86 -28.19
C ASP A 14 -8.34 -1.61 -27.01
N PRO A 15 -8.14 -2.94 -27.08
CA PRO A 15 -7.47 -3.71 -26.04
C PRO A 15 -6.12 -3.13 -25.60
N ILE A 16 -5.39 -2.46 -26.53
CA ILE A 16 -4.12 -1.80 -26.22
C ILE A 16 -4.33 -0.61 -25.30
N VAL A 17 -5.40 0.19 -25.47
CA VAL A 17 -5.74 1.29 -24.58
C VAL A 17 -6.07 0.77 -23.19
N ILE A 18 -6.96 -0.23 -23.11
CA ILE A 18 -7.36 -0.88 -21.87
C ILE A 18 -6.14 -1.42 -21.13
N PHE A 19 -5.24 -2.10 -21.85
CA PHE A 19 -4.00 -2.63 -21.26
C PHE A 19 -3.05 -1.52 -20.79
N LYS A 20 -2.88 -0.44 -21.58
CA LYS A 20 -2.07 0.73 -21.17
C LYS A 20 -2.63 1.40 -19.92
N ASP A 21 -3.94 1.55 -19.85
CA ASP A 21 -4.59 2.20 -18.69
C ASP A 21 -4.51 1.30 -17.44
N TRP A 22 -4.63 -0.01 -17.61
CA TRP A 22 -4.37 -0.95 -16.53
C TRP A 22 -2.90 -0.89 -16.06
N LEU A 23 -1.92 -0.82 -16.97
CA LEU A 23 -0.51 -0.65 -16.58
C LEU A 23 -0.25 0.65 -15.81
N LYS A 24 -0.97 1.73 -16.13
CA LYS A 24 -0.88 3.00 -15.39
C LYS A 24 -1.48 2.91 -13.99
N SER A 25 -2.42 2.00 -13.77
CA SER A 25 -3.07 1.78 -12.49
C SER A 25 -2.25 0.92 -11.51
N ILE A 26 -1.13 0.35 -11.95
CA ILE A 26 -0.28 -0.48 -11.08
C ILE A 26 0.42 0.41 -10.05
N ILE A 27 0.23 0.06 -8.78
CA ILE A 27 0.97 0.62 -7.64
C ILE A 27 1.97 -0.42 -7.16
N VAL A 28 3.24 -0.05 -7.11
CA VAL A 28 4.31 -0.88 -6.52
C VAL A 28 4.94 -0.08 -5.40
N VAL A 29 4.86 -0.57 -4.17
CA VAL A 29 5.43 0.10 -3.00
C VAL A 29 6.31 -0.83 -2.18
N ALA A 30 7.49 -0.35 -1.84
CA ALA A 30 8.42 -0.83 -0.82
C ALA A 30 8.76 0.42 0.01
N PRO A 31 7.85 0.85 0.90
CA PRO A 31 7.91 2.18 1.46
C PRO A 31 9.09 2.34 2.42
N TYR A 32 9.67 3.53 2.42
CA TYR A 32 10.71 3.91 3.35
C TYR A 32 10.40 5.29 3.95
N PRO A 33 9.74 5.35 5.13
CA PRO A 33 9.20 6.59 5.71
C PRO A 33 10.21 7.73 5.85
N LYS A 34 11.47 7.41 6.09
CA LYS A 34 12.54 8.42 6.17
C LYS A 34 12.74 9.20 4.86
N GLN A 35 12.37 8.61 3.72
CA GLN A 35 12.44 9.25 2.40
C GLN A 35 11.15 9.96 2.00
N PHE A 36 10.05 9.79 2.73
CA PHE A 36 8.83 10.51 2.44
C PHE A 36 9.07 12.01 2.52
N LEU A 37 8.72 12.75 1.49
CA LEU A 37 8.78 14.21 1.51
C LEU A 37 7.58 14.75 2.29
N ASP A 38 7.78 15.85 3.00
CA ASP A 38 6.76 16.55 3.79
C ASP A 38 6.09 17.70 3.01
N ILE A 39 6.71 18.08 1.91
CA ILE A 39 6.25 19.18 1.05
C ILE A 39 5.86 18.63 -0.32
N SER A 40 4.64 18.94 -0.73
CA SER A 40 4.19 18.78 -2.09
C SER A 40 4.51 20.04 -2.90
N LYS A 41 5.37 19.90 -3.89
CA LYS A 41 5.72 20.97 -4.84
C LYS A 41 4.89 20.91 -6.10
N THR A 42 4.41 19.73 -6.46
CA THR A 42 3.63 19.47 -7.68
C THR A 42 2.51 18.47 -7.36
N GLU A 43 1.72 18.13 -8.34
CA GLU A 43 0.80 17.00 -8.28
C GLU A 43 1.33 15.85 -9.12
N SER A 44 1.24 14.62 -8.61
CA SER A 44 1.67 13.42 -9.31
C SER A 44 0.61 12.33 -9.27
N SER A 45 0.19 11.85 -10.43
CA SER A 45 -0.72 10.71 -10.55
C SER A 45 -0.04 9.36 -10.33
N LYS A 46 1.27 9.34 -10.11
CA LYS A 46 2.05 8.12 -9.86
C LYS A 46 2.74 8.20 -8.52
N LEU A 47 2.60 7.14 -7.75
CA LEU A 47 3.31 6.94 -6.50
C LEU A 47 4.69 6.31 -6.79
N ASN A 48 5.75 6.85 -6.19
CA ASN A 48 7.07 6.27 -6.24
C ASN A 48 7.12 4.98 -5.42
N LYS A 49 7.96 4.03 -5.82
CA LYS A 49 8.10 2.74 -5.13
C LYS A 49 8.44 2.89 -3.65
N ASP A 50 9.33 3.81 -3.29
CA ASP A 50 9.74 4.10 -1.92
C ASP A 50 8.74 4.97 -1.13
N GLY A 51 7.68 5.45 -1.78
CA GLY A 51 6.69 6.34 -1.20
C GLY A 51 7.17 7.79 -1.06
N SER A 52 8.36 8.14 -1.56
CA SER A 52 8.97 9.46 -1.36
C SER A 52 8.06 10.63 -1.76
N ASN A 53 7.26 10.47 -2.81
CA ASN A 53 6.35 11.50 -3.30
C ASN A 53 4.90 11.35 -2.81
N ILE A 54 4.68 10.74 -1.64
CA ILE A 54 3.33 10.50 -1.10
C ILE A 54 2.51 11.80 -0.99
N MET A 55 3.15 12.93 -0.71
CA MET A 55 2.49 14.24 -0.63
C MET A 55 1.97 14.69 -2.00
N ASP A 56 2.78 14.61 -3.04
CA ASP A 56 2.38 14.97 -4.41
C ASP A 56 1.25 14.05 -4.92
N PHE A 57 1.35 12.76 -4.62
CA PHE A 57 0.35 11.77 -5.00
C PHE A 57 -0.99 11.99 -4.27
N SER A 58 -0.95 12.19 -2.95
CA SER A 58 -2.16 12.44 -2.15
C SER A 58 -2.83 13.76 -2.51
N ARG A 59 -2.05 14.80 -2.80
CA ARG A 59 -2.57 16.09 -3.28
C ARG A 59 -3.29 15.91 -4.61
N TRP A 60 -2.66 15.24 -5.58
CA TRP A 60 -3.29 14.93 -6.86
C TRP A 60 -4.59 14.14 -6.67
N LEU A 61 -4.57 13.09 -5.83
CA LEU A 61 -5.72 12.23 -5.60
C LEU A 61 -6.91 13.00 -5.03
N LEU A 62 -6.67 13.84 -4.03
CA LEU A 62 -7.71 14.65 -3.36
C LEU A 62 -8.17 15.84 -4.22
N SER A 63 -7.29 16.42 -5.04
CA SER A 63 -7.68 17.45 -6.01
C SER A 63 -8.57 16.87 -7.11
N SER A 64 -8.24 15.68 -7.60
CA SER A 64 -8.99 15.00 -8.67
C SER A 64 -10.32 14.42 -8.16
N ASN A 65 -10.36 13.95 -6.91
CA ASN A 65 -11.56 13.39 -6.30
C ASN A 65 -11.66 13.75 -4.81
N PRO A 66 -12.22 14.92 -4.46
CA PRO A 66 -12.33 15.37 -3.07
C PRO A 66 -13.16 14.47 -2.16
N SER A 67 -14.06 13.65 -2.71
CA SER A 67 -14.87 12.70 -1.92
C SER A 67 -14.04 11.64 -1.22
N LEU A 68 -12.81 11.41 -1.67
CA LEU A 68 -11.87 10.45 -1.08
C LEU A 68 -11.27 10.93 0.26
N TYR A 69 -11.46 12.21 0.61
CA TYR A 69 -11.08 12.70 1.93
C TYR A 69 -11.74 11.89 3.06
N VAL A 70 -13.05 11.65 2.95
CA VAL A 70 -13.82 10.94 4.00
C VAL A 70 -13.31 9.51 4.23
N PRO A 71 -13.13 8.64 3.23
CA PRO A 71 -12.60 7.31 3.46
C PRO A 71 -11.16 7.33 4.00
N ILE A 72 -10.29 8.24 3.55
CA ILE A 72 -8.94 8.41 4.09
C ILE A 72 -9.04 8.81 5.57
N PHE A 73 -9.82 9.83 5.90
CA PHE A 73 -9.99 10.28 7.27
C PHE A 73 -10.52 9.17 8.19
N ASN A 74 -11.55 8.45 7.77
CA ASN A 74 -12.14 7.37 8.58
C ASN A 74 -11.14 6.24 8.85
N TYR A 75 -10.33 5.87 7.86
CA TYR A 75 -9.26 4.90 8.05
C TYR A 75 -8.24 5.41 9.08
N LEU A 76 -7.74 6.63 8.90
CA LEU A 76 -6.78 7.24 9.83
C LEU A 76 -7.35 7.38 11.24
N LYS A 77 -8.60 7.82 11.38
CA LYS A 77 -9.29 7.93 12.68
C LYS A 77 -9.39 6.58 13.39
N SER A 78 -9.52 5.49 12.67
CA SER A 78 -9.52 4.13 13.24
C SER A 78 -8.16 3.71 13.81
N LYS A 79 -7.06 4.27 13.27
CA LYS A 79 -5.68 4.00 13.72
C LYS A 79 -5.19 5.02 14.75
N MET A 80 -5.64 6.26 14.64
CA MET A 80 -5.31 7.41 15.47
C MET A 80 -6.61 8.01 16.04
N PRO A 81 -7.17 7.46 17.14
CA PRO A 81 -8.50 7.83 17.63
C PRO A 81 -8.66 9.29 18.07
N ASP A 82 -7.57 9.97 18.38
CA ASP A 82 -7.51 11.38 18.74
C ASP A 82 -7.33 12.33 17.54
N LEU A 83 -7.20 11.80 16.30
CA LEU A 83 -7.15 12.61 15.07
C LEU A 83 -8.49 13.32 14.85
N GLU A 84 -8.48 14.66 14.74
CA GLU A 84 -9.68 15.46 14.49
C GLU A 84 -9.84 15.82 13.01
N THR A 85 -8.74 16.12 12.33
CA THR A 85 -8.72 16.43 10.91
C THR A 85 -7.31 16.34 10.34
N PHE A 86 -7.20 16.26 9.01
CA PHE A 86 -5.96 16.51 8.31
C PHE A 86 -6.24 17.43 7.11
N LYS A 87 -5.26 18.21 6.69
CA LYS A 87 -5.41 19.13 5.56
C LYS A 87 -4.09 19.49 4.93
N PHE A 88 -4.14 19.77 3.64
CA PHE A 88 -3.05 20.47 2.96
C PHE A 88 -3.17 21.97 3.19
N ASP A 89 -2.11 22.60 3.69
CA ASP A 89 -1.99 24.05 3.83
C ASP A 89 -0.89 24.62 2.95
N ASN A 90 -1.05 25.88 2.56
CA ASN A 90 -0.04 26.61 1.82
C ASN A 90 1.14 26.96 2.72
N ILE A 91 2.34 26.59 2.30
CA ILE A 91 3.60 26.99 2.97
C ILE A 91 4.47 27.90 2.07
N GLY A 92 4.03 28.13 0.84
CA GLY A 92 4.66 28.96 -0.17
C GLY A 92 3.66 29.31 -1.28
N ARG A 93 4.15 29.77 -2.42
CA ARG A 93 3.30 30.14 -3.55
C ARG A 93 2.55 28.91 -4.09
N ASP A 94 3.28 27.84 -4.37
CA ASP A 94 2.74 26.62 -4.98
C ASP A 94 2.92 25.38 -4.09
N ASP A 95 3.72 25.51 -3.03
CA ASP A 95 4.07 24.44 -2.10
C ASP A 95 2.94 24.23 -1.09
N ARG A 96 2.71 22.95 -0.78
CA ARG A 96 1.74 22.50 0.22
C ARG A 96 2.41 21.57 1.21
N SER A 97 2.05 21.68 2.48
CA SER A 97 2.39 20.67 3.49
C SER A 97 1.12 20.08 4.08
N LEU A 98 1.23 18.85 4.54
CA LEU A 98 0.12 18.13 5.14
C LEU A 98 0.21 18.22 6.65
N PHE A 99 -0.86 18.74 7.26
CA PHE A 99 -1.00 18.91 8.70
C PHE A 99 -2.09 18.02 9.26
N PHE A 100 -1.86 17.51 10.46
CA PHE A 100 -2.76 16.68 11.23
C PHE A 100 -3.09 17.38 12.53
N GLU A 101 -4.37 17.54 12.83
CA GLU A 101 -4.86 18.11 14.08
C GLU A 101 -5.35 17.00 14.99
N PHE A 102 -4.74 16.90 16.17
CA PHE A 102 -5.08 15.92 17.19
C PHE A 102 -5.63 16.62 18.43
N GLY A 103 -6.46 15.94 19.18
CA GLY A 103 -6.92 16.38 20.49
C GLY A 103 -8.42 16.52 20.62
N VAL A 104 -8.87 17.00 21.80
CA VAL A 104 -10.28 17.15 22.14
C VAL A 104 -10.54 18.55 22.67
N LYS A 105 -11.55 19.21 22.10
CA LYS A 105 -12.05 20.53 22.54
C LYS A 105 -10.96 21.62 22.55
N SER A 106 -10.52 22.07 23.74
CA SER A 106 -9.55 23.17 23.90
C SER A 106 -8.09 22.75 23.89
N ASN A 107 -7.82 21.44 23.91
CA ASN A 107 -6.44 20.92 23.91
C ASN A 107 -6.12 20.28 22.56
N LYS A 108 -5.97 21.12 21.54
CA LYS A 108 -5.63 20.70 20.18
C LYS A 108 -4.16 20.96 19.89
N LYS A 109 -3.53 20.01 19.18
CA LYS A 109 -2.16 20.14 18.68
C LYS A 109 -2.13 19.85 17.20
N ILE A 110 -1.31 20.59 16.47
CA ILE A 110 -1.11 20.42 15.04
C ILE A 110 0.31 19.87 14.84
N PHE A 111 0.39 18.82 14.06
CA PHE A 111 1.63 18.18 13.65
C PHE A 111 1.73 18.22 12.14
N ASP A 112 2.93 18.48 11.63
CA ASP A 112 3.21 18.20 10.22
C ASP A 112 3.44 16.69 10.01
N PHE A 113 3.40 16.26 8.75
CA PHE A 113 3.53 14.86 8.38
C PHE A 113 4.81 14.21 8.91
N LYS A 114 5.93 14.93 8.96
CA LYS A 114 7.21 14.39 9.44
C LYS A 114 7.30 14.23 10.96
N GLN A 115 6.40 14.86 11.69
CA GLN A 115 6.28 14.69 13.13
C GLN A 115 5.48 13.44 13.53
N LEU A 116 4.80 12.82 12.56
CA LEU A 116 4.17 11.51 12.77
C LEU A 116 5.25 10.41 12.86
N SER A 117 4.98 9.37 13.63
CA SER A 117 5.81 8.17 13.66
C SER A 117 5.85 7.48 12.30
N ASP A 118 6.87 6.66 12.05
CA ASP A 118 7.00 5.89 10.81
C ASP A 118 5.73 5.04 10.53
N GLY A 119 5.16 4.42 11.58
CA GLY A 119 3.92 3.64 11.46
C GLY A 119 2.70 4.49 11.07
N GLU A 120 2.54 5.69 11.64
CA GLU A 120 1.45 6.61 11.29
C GLU A 120 1.61 7.13 9.85
N GLN A 121 2.83 7.37 9.39
CA GLN A 121 3.12 7.72 8.00
C GLN A 121 2.74 6.56 7.05
N ILE A 122 3.01 5.31 7.45
CA ILE A 122 2.57 4.12 6.70
C ILE A 122 1.04 3.99 6.70
N PHE A 123 0.35 4.30 7.80
CA PHE A 123 -1.12 4.31 7.81
C PHE A 123 -1.68 5.37 6.86
N PHE A 124 -1.03 6.52 6.73
CA PHE A 124 -1.43 7.52 5.73
C PHE A 124 -1.23 7.01 4.29
N LEU A 125 -0.10 6.36 4.02
CA LEU A 125 0.14 5.70 2.73
C LEU A 125 -0.93 4.64 2.45
N ALA A 126 -1.23 3.79 3.44
CA ALA A 126 -2.25 2.75 3.36
C ALA A 126 -3.64 3.33 3.06
N ALA A 127 -4.05 4.37 3.79
CA ALA A 127 -5.31 5.07 3.56
C ALA A 127 -5.42 5.62 2.13
N THR A 128 -4.32 6.16 1.62
CA THR A 128 -4.24 6.72 0.26
C THR A 128 -4.35 5.62 -0.80
N ILE A 129 -3.69 4.47 -0.60
CA ILE A 129 -3.78 3.31 -1.53
C ILE A 129 -5.19 2.72 -1.52
N LEU A 130 -5.81 2.54 -0.35
CA LEU A 130 -7.19 2.06 -0.23
C LEU A 130 -8.19 3.02 -0.88
N ALA A 131 -7.99 4.33 -0.74
CA ALA A 131 -8.81 5.33 -1.41
C ALA A 131 -8.62 5.27 -2.95
N THR A 132 -7.40 5.04 -3.42
CA THR A 132 -7.11 4.85 -4.85
C THR A 132 -7.79 3.61 -5.38
N GLN A 133 -7.75 2.49 -4.65
CA GLN A 133 -8.44 1.24 -5.01
C GLN A 133 -9.95 1.45 -5.12
N LYS A 134 -10.55 2.17 -4.16
CA LYS A 134 -11.98 2.48 -4.19
C LYS A 134 -12.39 3.34 -5.40
N ASN A 135 -11.50 4.19 -5.86
CA ASN A 135 -11.70 5.03 -7.05
C ASN A 135 -11.40 4.30 -8.36
N ASN A 136 -10.58 3.24 -8.32
CA ASN A 136 -10.16 2.46 -9.48
C ASN A 136 -10.31 0.96 -9.19
N SER A 137 -11.39 0.38 -9.70
CA SER A 137 -11.74 -1.03 -9.47
C SER A 137 -10.82 -2.05 -10.16
N ASN A 138 -9.82 -1.62 -10.94
CA ASN A 138 -8.88 -2.49 -11.66
C ASN A 138 -7.42 -2.27 -11.19
N LEU A 139 -7.23 -1.83 -9.96
CA LEU A 139 -5.91 -1.59 -9.38
C LEU A 139 -5.15 -2.91 -9.15
N LEU A 140 -3.88 -2.98 -9.59
CA LEU A 140 -2.93 -3.97 -9.09
C LEU A 140 -2.01 -3.28 -8.09
N CYS A 141 -2.05 -3.71 -6.83
CA CYS A 141 -1.18 -3.23 -5.77
C CYS A 141 -0.17 -4.30 -5.39
N LEU A 142 1.11 -3.98 -5.53
CA LEU A 142 2.24 -4.79 -5.08
C LEU A 142 2.85 -4.06 -3.87
N TRP A 143 2.73 -4.65 -2.68
CA TRP A 143 3.28 -4.07 -1.46
C TRP A 143 4.34 -4.97 -0.86
N ASP A 144 5.55 -4.48 -0.83
CA ASP A 144 6.72 -5.19 -0.34
C ASP A 144 6.90 -4.88 1.15
N GLU A 145 6.82 -5.91 1.99
CA GLU A 145 7.04 -5.89 3.44
C GLU A 145 6.32 -4.75 4.20
N PRO A 146 4.97 -4.64 4.15
CA PRO A 146 4.23 -3.61 4.89
C PRO A 146 4.45 -3.68 6.41
N ASP A 147 4.85 -4.84 6.92
CA ASP A 147 5.07 -5.14 8.32
C ASP A 147 6.33 -4.53 8.93
N ASN A 148 7.25 -4.01 8.11
CA ASN A 148 8.50 -3.42 8.62
C ASN A 148 8.31 -2.20 9.53
N PHE A 149 7.18 -1.49 9.40
CA PHE A 149 6.92 -0.25 10.13
C PHE A 149 5.62 -0.27 10.95
N ILE A 150 4.88 -1.37 10.90
CA ILE A 150 3.59 -1.51 11.58
C ILE A 150 3.76 -2.43 12.79
N GLY A 151 3.23 -2.02 13.93
CA GLY A 151 3.25 -2.83 15.15
C GLY A 151 2.49 -4.16 14.98
N LEU A 152 2.91 -5.20 15.73
CA LEU A 152 2.36 -6.54 15.59
C LEU A 152 0.83 -6.62 15.80
N ARG A 153 0.25 -5.74 16.63
CA ARG A 153 -1.21 -5.69 16.85
C ARG A 153 -1.94 -5.09 15.68
N GLU A 154 -1.38 -4.04 15.11
CA GLU A 154 -1.96 -3.30 13.99
C GLU A 154 -1.87 -4.09 12.69
N MET A 155 -0.86 -4.97 12.58
CA MET A 155 -0.63 -5.78 11.37
C MET A 155 -1.81 -6.68 11.02
N ASP A 156 -2.42 -7.34 12.01
CA ASP A 156 -3.59 -8.19 11.79
C ASP A 156 -4.74 -7.41 11.15
N ASN A 157 -5.04 -6.24 11.71
CA ASN A 157 -6.12 -5.37 11.21
C ASN A 157 -5.78 -4.80 9.83
N PHE A 158 -4.52 -4.40 9.62
CA PHE A 158 -4.03 -3.90 8.34
C PHE A 158 -4.26 -4.92 7.23
N ILE A 159 -3.82 -6.16 7.40
CA ILE A 159 -4.00 -7.22 6.39
C ILE A 159 -5.48 -7.53 6.14
N ILE A 160 -6.31 -7.60 7.20
CA ILE A 160 -7.74 -7.85 7.06
C ILE A 160 -8.43 -6.72 6.29
N GLU A 161 -8.09 -5.48 6.57
CA GLU A 161 -8.68 -4.31 5.90
C GLU A 161 -8.29 -4.26 4.41
N PHE A 162 -7.02 -4.51 4.11
CA PHE A 162 -6.56 -4.58 2.72
C PHE A 162 -7.21 -5.75 1.96
N ARG A 163 -7.22 -6.95 2.55
CA ARG A 163 -7.87 -8.10 1.93
C ARG A 163 -9.34 -7.82 1.62
N LYS A 164 -10.11 -7.31 2.60
CA LYS A 164 -11.52 -6.96 2.40
C LYS A 164 -11.73 -5.91 1.32
N ALA A 165 -10.87 -4.90 1.24
CA ALA A 165 -11.00 -3.85 0.24
C ALA A 165 -10.80 -4.37 -1.19
N PHE A 166 -10.01 -5.42 -1.37
CA PHE A 166 -9.70 -5.99 -2.69
C PHE A 166 -10.57 -7.20 -3.05
N GLU A 167 -11.20 -7.90 -2.05
CA GLU A 167 -11.83 -9.21 -2.21
C GLU A 167 -12.98 -9.21 -3.23
N ASP A 168 -13.88 -8.24 -3.17
CA ASP A 168 -15.09 -8.20 -4.03
C ASP A 168 -14.93 -7.23 -5.22
N THR A 169 -13.72 -7.08 -5.71
CA THR A 169 -13.40 -6.15 -6.81
C THR A 169 -12.58 -6.84 -7.89
N ASN A 170 -12.41 -6.16 -9.03
CA ASN A 170 -11.45 -6.59 -10.07
C ASN A 170 -10.00 -6.19 -9.73
N SER A 171 -9.78 -5.55 -8.58
CA SER A 171 -8.44 -5.17 -8.14
C SER A 171 -7.70 -6.38 -7.57
N GLN A 172 -6.38 -6.34 -7.64
CA GLN A 172 -5.49 -7.39 -7.17
C GLN A 172 -4.50 -6.84 -6.15
N LEU A 173 -4.26 -7.62 -5.09
CA LEU A 173 -3.30 -7.29 -4.04
C LEU A 173 -2.26 -8.41 -3.97
N LEU A 174 -0.98 -8.05 -4.07
CA LEU A 174 0.14 -8.93 -3.80
C LEU A 174 0.99 -8.30 -2.68
N ILE A 175 1.20 -9.05 -1.62
CA ILE A 175 2.00 -8.62 -0.45
C ILE A 175 3.15 -9.61 -0.30
N THR A 176 4.36 -9.11 -0.09
CA THR A 176 5.45 -9.91 0.46
C THR A 176 5.53 -9.68 1.96
N SER A 177 5.84 -10.70 2.74
CA SER A 177 6.01 -10.58 4.19
C SER A 177 6.81 -11.77 4.73
N HIS A 178 7.60 -11.50 5.75
CA HIS A 178 8.22 -12.52 6.61
C HIS A 178 7.44 -12.69 7.91
N ASN A 179 6.32 -12.00 8.09
CA ASN A 179 5.54 -12.00 9.30
C ASN A 179 4.50 -13.13 9.29
N GLU A 180 4.61 -14.03 10.24
CA GLU A 180 3.73 -15.18 10.44
C GLU A 180 2.25 -14.80 10.54
N ARG A 181 1.94 -13.68 11.20
CA ARG A 181 0.56 -13.19 11.34
C ARG A 181 -0.04 -12.79 10.00
N ALA A 182 0.77 -12.21 9.12
CA ALA A 182 0.33 -11.89 7.76
C ALA A 182 0.01 -13.18 7.00
N VAL A 183 0.90 -14.18 7.06
CA VAL A 183 0.73 -15.48 6.39
C VAL A 183 -0.57 -16.17 6.84
N ASN A 184 -0.84 -16.22 8.14
CA ASN A 184 -2.02 -16.89 8.70
C ASN A 184 -3.36 -16.20 8.33
N ARG A 185 -3.34 -15.01 7.72
CA ARG A 185 -4.56 -14.29 7.30
C ARG A 185 -4.98 -14.59 5.85
N PHE A 186 -4.17 -15.34 5.12
CA PHE A 186 -4.50 -15.78 3.76
C PHE A 186 -4.79 -17.27 3.70
N SER A 187 -5.52 -17.72 2.67
CA SER A 187 -5.70 -19.15 2.45
C SER A 187 -4.46 -19.75 1.80
N ASN A 188 -4.21 -21.03 2.02
CA ASN A 188 -3.06 -21.75 1.43
C ASN A 188 -3.03 -21.72 -0.10
N HIS A 189 -4.15 -21.42 -0.74
CA HIS A 189 -4.24 -21.24 -2.20
C HIS A 189 -3.65 -19.91 -2.66
N ASN A 190 -3.59 -18.92 -1.77
CA ASN A 190 -3.16 -17.56 -2.07
C ASN A 190 -1.78 -17.25 -1.48
N ILE A 191 -1.10 -18.26 -0.91
CA ILE A 191 0.25 -18.13 -0.35
C ILE A 191 1.23 -18.81 -1.28
N PHE A 192 2.27 -18.07 -1.65
CA PHE A 192 3.38 -18.54 -2.45
C PHE A 192 4.64 -18.54 -1.59
N ILE A 193 5.31 -19.68 -1.52
CA ILE A 193 6.60 -19.82 -0.85
C ILE A 193 7.71 -19.65 -1.88
N LEU A 194 8.64 -18.74 -1.58
CA LEU A 194 9.83 -18.53 -2.38
C LEU A 194 11.02 -19.14 -1.64
N SER A 195 11.73 -20.06 -2.27
CA SER A 195 12.94 -20.65 -1.72
C SER A 195 14.12 -20.55 -2.68
N ARG A 196 15.33 -20.51 -2.13
CA ARG A 196 16.57 -20.48 -2.89
C ARG A 196 17.68 -21.16 -2.07
N SER A 197 18.25 -22.25 -2.61
CA SER A 197 19.25 -23.03 -1.90
C SER A 197 20.65 -22.38 -1.88
N SER A 198 20.95 -21.46 -2.80
CA SER A 198 22.23 -20.72 -2.81
C SER A 198 22.11 -19.43 -3.61
N HIS A 199 23.11 -18.54 -3.51
CA HIS A 199 23.17 -17.31 -4.30
C HIS A 199 23.28 -17.56 -5.81
N LEU A 200 23.74 -18.73 -6.22
CA LEU A 200 23.92 -19.11 -7.62
C LEU A 200 22.73 -19.92 -8.19
N SER A 201 21.81 -20.36 -7.33
CA SER A 201 20.62 -21.07 -7.76
C SER A 201 19.46 -20.13 -8.07
N SER A 202 18.60 -20.53 -9.01
CA SER A 202 17.37 -19.79 -9.29
C SER A 202 16.40 -19.88 -8.11
N THR A 203 15.66 -18.81 -7.87
CA THR A 203 14.54 -18.81 -6.91
C THR A 203 13.45 -19.73 -7.44
N LYS A 204 13.00 -20.62 -6.60
CA LYS A 204 11.84 -21.48 -6.85
C LYS A 204 10.60 -20.88 -6.20
N VAL A 205 9.44 -21.10 -6.79
CA VAL A 205 8.15 -20.62 -6.28
C VAL A 205 7.17 -21.78 -6.25
N LYS A 206 6.54 -22.02 -5.13
CA LYS A 206 5.43 -22.99 -5.00
C LYS A 206 4.25 -22.37 -4.26
N VAL A 207 3.06 -22.82 -4.61
CA VAL A 207 1.86 -22.52 -3.83
C VAL A 207 1.89 -23.37 -2.56
N LEU A 208 1.60 -22.77 -1.41
CA LEU A 208 1.66 -23.47 -0.11
C LEU A 208 0.82 -24.75 -0.08
N LYS A 209 -0.37 -24.76 -0.69
CA LYS A 209 -1.23 -25.96 -0.75
C LYS A 209 -0.56 -27.18 -1.39
N ASP A 210 0.46 -26.97 -2.23
CA ASP A 210 1.15 -28.02 -2.95
C ASP A 210 2.41 -28.51 -2.20
N ILE A 211 2.68 -27.92 -1.03
CA ILE A 211 3.81 -28.28 -0.14
C ILE A 211 3.26 -29.18 0.98
N LYS A 212 3.88 -30.33 1.18
CA LYS A 212 3.58 -31.20 2.32
C LYS A 212 4.51 -30.83 3.46
N TYR A 213 3.94 -30.55 4.61
CA TYR A 213 4.66 -30.31 5.86
C TYR A 213 4.00 -31.10 7.02
N LEU A 214 4.74 -31.37 8.06
CA LEU A 214 4.33 -32.20 9.21
C LEU A 214 3.81 -31.35 10.37
N SER A 215 4.26 -30.12 10.46
CA SER A 215 3.87 -29.19 11.50
C SER A 215 2.38 -28.86 11.47
N SER A 216 1.82 -28.49 12.61
CA SER A 216 0.38 -28.20 12.75
C SER A 216 -0.02 -26.85 12.12
N THR A 217 0.93 -25.95 11.98
CA THR A 217 0.73 -24.63 11.39
C THR A 217 1.79 -24.33 10.33
N VAL A 218 1.46 -23.40 9.40
CA VAL A 218 2.41 -22.92 8.39
C VAL A 218 3.63 -22.26 9.03
N VAL A 219 3.41 -21.61 10.15
CA VAL A 219 4.45 -20.93 10.92
C VAL A 219 5.46 -21.93 11.49
N GLU A 220 4.97 -22.95 12.20
CA GLU A 220 5.83 -24.03 12.68
C GLU A 220 6.57 -24.74 11.56
N ALA A 221 5.90 -24.95 10.41
CA ALA A 221 6.53 -25.54 9.23
C ALA A 221 7.65 -24.66 8.67
N PHE A 222 7.48 -23.33 8.74
CA PHE A 222 8.51 -22.38 8.32
C PHE A 222 9.69 -22.37 9.29
N GLU A 223 9.43 -22.33 10.60
CA GLU A 223 10.45 -22.39 11.66
C GLU A 223 11.26 -23.70 11.63
N ASN A 224 10.63 -24.80 11.23
CA ASN A 224 11.24 -26.13 11.13
C ASN A 224 11.85 -26.44 9.77
N ASP A 225 11.98 -25.44 8.87
CA ASP A 225 12.49 -25.59 7.51
C ASP A 225 11.74 -26.63 6.64
N GLU A 226 10.48 -26.96 7.02
CA GLU A 226 9.67 -27.94 6.30
C GLU A 226 9.09 -27.42 4.96
N LEU A 227 9.20 -26.12 4.72
CA LEU A 227 8.69 -25.47 3.51
C LEU A 227 9.74 -25.34 2.41
N GLU A 228 10.95 -25.86 2.62
CA GLU A 228 12.00 -25.90 1.60
C GLU A 228 11.71 -26.94 0.51
N PHE A 229 12.10 -26.65 -0.76
CA PHE A 229 11.89 -27.55 -1.91
C PHE A 229 12.85 -27.29 -3.08
#